data_34578c71f843e5d7115f9fdee27e3314
#
_entry.id   34578c71f843e5d7115f9fdee27e3314
#
_cell.length_a   1.000
_cell.length_b   1.000
_cell.length_c   1.000
_cell.angle_alpha   90.00
_cell.angle_beta   90.00
_cell.angle_gamma   90.00
#
_symmetry.space_group_name_H-M   'P 1'
#
loop_
_entity.id
_entity.type
_entity.pdbx_description
1 polymer ?
#
loop_
_entity_poly.entity_id
_entity_poly.type
_entity_poly.pdbx_seq_one_letter_code
_entity_poly.pdbx_strand_id
1 'polypeptide(L)'
;MAVRGFLGGRRREYDAPEPHPSGARAPKLPGELVPEHVAIVMDGNGRWAKQRGLPRTEGHKVGAERVLDVLQGGIEIGVRNISLYAFSTENWRRSPDEVRFLMNFNRDFIRKSRDQLDGLGVRVRWVGRMPRLWKSVAKELQVAQEQTKDNDLITLYFCMNYGGRAELADAAKAMAEDVAAGRLDPSKVSEKTIQKYLYYPDMPDVDLFLRPSGEQRTSNYLLWQSAYAEMVFQDVLWPDFDRRDLWRACVEFASRDRRFGGAIPNEELLAMEGRVGEEG
;
A
#
# COMPACT_ATOMS: atom_id res chain seq x y z
N MET A 1 -0.23 21.25 15.56
CA MET A 1 -1.71 21.38 15.62
C MET A 1 -2.26 19.95 15.56
N ALA A 2 -3.05 19.49 16.52
CA ALA A 2 -3.51 18.11 16.55
C ALA A 2 -4.54 17.84 15.44
N VAL A 3 -4.44 16.67 14.80
CA VAL A 3 -5.42 16.19 13.80
C VAL A 3 -6.48 15.35 14.52
N ARG A 4 -7.74 15.53 14.16
CA ARG A 4 -8.87 14.89 14.86
C ARG A 4 -9.46 13.76 14.03
N GLY A 5 -9.52 12.55 14.59
CA GLY A 5 -10.21 11.39 14.04
C GLY A 5 -11.61 11.17 14.62
N PHE A 6 -12.42 10.35 13.96
CA PHE A 6 -13.81 10.05 14.36
C PHE A 6 -13.97 8.56 14.66
N LEU A 7 -14.13 8.21 15.94
CA LEU A 7 -14.67 6.89 16.33
C LEU A 7 -15.64 7.04 17.49
N GLY A 8 -16.89 6.61 17.27
CA GLY A 8 -17.82 6.19 18.33
C GLY A 8 -17.96 7.10 19.55
N GLY A 9 -18.02 8.44 19.38
CA GLY A 9 -18.38 9.35 20.45
C GLY A 9 -17.23 9.88 21.35
N ARG A 10 -16.00 9.39 21.21
CA ARG A 10 -14.81 10.01 21.83
C ARG A 10 -13.87 10.48 20.71
N ARG A 11 -13.59 11.80 20.66
CA ARG A 11 -12.59 12.39 19.77
C ARG A 11 -11.20 11.97 20.26
N ARG A 12 -10.48 11.22 19.45
CA ARG A 12 -9.07 10.93 19.69
C ARG A 12 -8.24 12.05 19.06
N GLU A 13 -7.31 12.63 19.78
CA GLU A 13 -6.35 13.61 19.26
C GLU A 13 -5.08 12.84 18.88
N TYR A 14 -4.60 13.09 17.67
CA TYR A 14 -3.38 12.50 17.15
C TYR A 14 -2.32 13.58 16.90
N ASP A 15 -1.07 13.15 16.85
CA ASP A 15 0.03 14.03 16.48
C ASP A 15 -0.18 14.52 15.03
N ALA A 16 0.07 15.81 14.80
CA ALA A 16 0.05 16.33 13.44
C ALA A 16 1.30 15.83 12.67
N PRO A 17 1.19 15.58 11.36
CA PRO A 17 2.35 15.37 10.52
C PRO A 17 3.38 16.48 10.70
N GLU A 18 4.66 16.11 10.79
CA GLU A 18 5.74 17.09 10.86
C GLU A 18 5.85 17.86 9.53
N PRO A 19 6.09 19.16 9.54
CA PRO A 19 6.33 19.91 8.31
C PRO A 19 7.47 19.31 7.50
N HIS A 20 7.29 19.20 6.19
CA HIS A 20 8.37 18.71 5.33
C HIS A 20 9.60 19.61 5.42
N PRO A 21 10.83 19.09 5.54
CA PRO A 21 12.05 19.90 5.71
C PRO A 21 12.29 20.95 4.62
N SER A 22 11.79 20.74 3.41
CA SER A 22 11.88 21.71 2.32
C SER A 22 10.82 22.82 2.39
N GLY A 23 9.92 22.80 3.35
CA GLY A 23 8.77 23.71 3.42
C GLY A 23 7.64 23.38 2.42
N ALA A 24 7.74 22.27 1.66
CA ALA A 24 6.69 21.84 0.74
C ALA A 24 5.41 21.47 1.52
N ARG A 25 4.26 21.70 0.88
CA ARG A 25 2.94 21.39 1.44
C ARG A 25 2.17 20.49 0.47
N ALA A 26 1.31 19.65 1.01
CA ALA A 26 0.43 18.83 0.22
C ALA A 26 -0.44 19.69 -0.72
N PRO A 27 -0.60 19.30 -1.99
CA PRO A 27 -1.53 19.96 -2.89
C PRO A 27 -2.97 19.76 -2.37
N LYS A 28 -3.82 20.76 -2.60
CA LYS A 28 -5.24 20.65 -2.27
C LYS A 28 -5.94 19.99 -3.44
N LEU A 29 -6.40 18.76 -3.26
CA LEU A 29 -7.24 18.04 -4.20
C LEU A 29 -8.67 18.01 -3.66
N PRO A 30 -9.71 18.06 -4.54
CA PRO A 30 -11.07 17.67 -4.16
C PRO A 30 -11.06 16.25 -3.59
N GLY A 31 -11.84 16.01 -2.52
CA GLY A 31 -11.81 14.74 -1.80
C GLY A 31 -12.10 13.51 -2.68
N GLU A 32 -13.00 13.67 -3.66
CA GLU A 32 -13.37 12.66 -4.65
C GLU A 32 -12.26 12.33 -5.66
N LEU A 33 -11.24 13.18 -5.79
CA LEU A 33 -10.08 12.99 -6.66
C LEU A 33 -8.85 12.48 -5.89
N VAL A 34 -8.94 12.33 -4.56
CA VAL A 34 -7.87 11.69 -3.77
C VAL A 34 -8.05 10.18 -3.84
N PRO A 35 -6.99 9.39 -4.19
CA PRO A 35 -7.10 7.95 -4.13
C PRO A 35 -7.38 7.50 -2.68
N GLU A 36 -8.39 6.67 -2.48
CA GLU A 36 -8.69 6.11 -1.16
C GLU A 36 -7.61 5.13 -0.70
N HIS A 37 -7.11 4.29 -1.63
CA HIS A 37 -6.10 3.29 -1.36
C HIS A 37 -4.92 3.37 -2.32
N VAL A 38 -3.73 3.62 -1.77
CA VAL A 38 -2.45 3.64 -2.52
C VAL A 38 -1.62 2.41 -2.17
N ALA A 39 -1.31 1.58 -3.16
CA ALA A 39 -0.42 0.42 -3.01
C ALA A 39 0.98 0.75 -3.52
N ILE A 40 2.01 0.61 -2.67
CA ILE A 40 3.38 1.02 -2.99
C ILE A 40 4.32 -0.19 -2.97
N VAL A 41 5.07 -0.37 -4.08
CA VAL A 41 6.20 -1.30 -4.15
C VAL A 41 7.48 -0.57 -3.78
N MET A 42 8.03 -0.82 -2.60
CA MET A 42 9.24 -0.17 -2.09
C MET A 42 10.51 -0.70 -2.78
N ASP A 43 10.70 -0.33 -4.05
CA ASP A 43 11.78 -0.86 -4.89
C ASP A 43 12.96 0.13 -5.04
N GLY A 44 14.14 -0.42 -5.37
CA GLY A 44 15.33 0.38 -5.63
C GLY A 44 16.36 0.41 -4.50
N ASN A 45 16.06 -0.13 -3.30
CA ASN A 45 16.98 -0.11 -2.15
C ASN A 45 18.39 -0.63 -2.48
N GLY A 46 18.47 -1.77 -3.18
CA GLY A 46 19.75 -2.35 -3.56
C GLY A 46 20.51 -1.56 -4.63
N ARG A 47 19.80 -0.97 -5.59
CA ARG A 47 20.40 -0.11 -6.64
C ARG A 47 20.92 1.18 -6.03
N TRP A 48 20.17 1.78 -5.14
CA TRP A 48 20.55 2.98 -4.40
C TRP A 48 21.86 2.78 -3.63
N ALA A 49 21.98 1.68 -2.88
CA ALA A 49 23.20 1.35 -2.14
C ALA A 49 24.37 1.10 -3.08
N LYS A 50 24.18 0.33 -4.17
CA LYS A 50 25.22 0.05 -5.16
C LYS A 50 25.77 1.32 -5.83
N GLN A 51 24.90 2.27 -6.18
CA GLN A 51 25.30 3.57 -6.77
C GLN A 51 26.20 4.39 -5.82
N ARG A 52 26.13 4.13 -4.51
CA ARG A 52 26.89 4.83 -3.47
C ARG A 52 28.07 4.01 -2.91
N GLY A 53 28.34 2.85 -3.50
CA GLY A 53 29.40 1.94 -2.99
C GLY A 53 29.09 1.34 -1.61
N LEU A 54 27.81 1.31 -1.21
CA LEU A 54 27.37 0.85 0.09
C LEU A 54 26.85 -0.58 0.03
N PRO A 55 26.92 -1.32 1.17
CA PRO A 55 26.22 -2.59 1.29
C PRO A 55 24.71 -2.45 1.03
N ARG A 56 24.11 -3.45 0.40
CA ARG A 56 22.66 -3.46 0.08
C ARG A 56 21.77 -3.18 1.28
N THR A 57 22.21 -3.58 2.46
CA THR A 57 21.53 -3.37 3.75
C THR A 57 21.31 -1.89 4.09
N GLU A 58 22.23 -1.02 3.68
CA GLU A 58 22.11 0.42 3.96
C GLU A 58 20.94 1.06 3.20
N GLY A 59 20.70 0.62 1.95
CA GLY A 59 19.53 1.06 1.19
C GLY A 59 18.22 0.70 1.90
N HIS A 60 18.13 -0.48 2.52
CA HIS A 60 16.95 -0.86 3.30
C HIS A 60 16.77 -0.01 4.57
N LYS A 61 17.88 0.35 5.24
CA LYS A 61 17.81 1.21 6.44
C LYS A 61 17.27 2.60 6.10
N VAL A 62 17.83 3.24 5.07
CA VAL A 62 17.35 4.55 4.61
C VAL A 62 15.92 4.46 4.10
N GLY A 63 15.60 3.40 3.33
CA GLY A 63 14.24 3.18 2.81
C GLY A 63 13.18 2.99 3.90
N ALA A 64 13.54 2.51 5.10
CA ALA A 64 12.60 2.40 6.21
C ALA A 64 12.17 3.77 6.77
N GLU A 65 13.06 4.76 6.78
CA GLU A 65 12.75 6.13 7.21
C GLU A 65 11.69 6.77 6.30
N ARG A 66 11.64 6.36 5.03
CA ARG A 66 10.65 6.85 4.06
C ARG A 66 9.22 6.42 4.38
N VAL A 67 9.07 5.28 5.07
CA VAL A 67 7.73 4.76 5.43
C VAL A 67 6.94 5.77 6.25
N LEU A 68 7.55 6.33 7.29
CA LEU A 68 6.89 7.34 8.14
C LEU A 68 6.62 8.63 7.38
N ASP A 69 7.56 9.08 6.55
CA ASP A 69 7.39 10.28 5.74
C ASP A 69 6.23 10.14 4.75
N VAL A 70 6.13 8.98 4.07
CA VAL A 70 5.05 8.68 3.13
C VAL A 70 3.69 8.59 3.83
N LEU A 71 3.62 8.01 5.03
CA LEU A 71 2.39 7.97 5.82
C LEU A 71 1.94 9.37 6.23
N GLN A 72 2.86 10.22 6.68
CA GLN A 72 2.55 11.62 6.95
C GLN A 72 2.03 12.33 5.70
N GLY A 73 2.68 12.13 4.54
CA GLY A 73 2.22 12.65 3.26
C GLY A 73 0.84 12.16 2.86
N GLY A 74 0.52 10.90 3.15
CA GLY A 74 -0.81 10.33 2.92
C GLY A 74 -1.88 11.00 3.79
N ILE A 75 -1.59 11.23 5.08
CA ILE A 75 -2.48 11.95 6.00
C ILE A 75 -2.71 13.39 5.50
N GLU A 76 -1.64 14.09 5.09
CA GLU A 76 -1.70 15.48 4.64
C GLU A 76 -2.55 15.68 3.38
N ILE A 77 -2.51 14.71 2.43
CA ILE A 77 -3.28 14.79 1.17
C ILE A 77 -4.68 14.16 1.29
N GLY A 78 -4.94 13.39 2.36
CA GLY A 78 -6.26 12.79 2.63
C GLY A 78 -6.42 11.33 2.18
N VAL A 79 -5.33 10.62 1.85
CA VAL A 79 -5.34 9.17 1.58
C VAL A 79 -5.76 8.41 2.84
N ARG A 80 -6.63 7.40 2.68
CA ARG A 80 -7.16 6.62 3.80
C ARG A 80 -6.45 5.30 4.03
N ASN A 81 -5.86 4.73 2.98
CA ASN A 81 -5.24 3.42 3.02
C ASN A 81 -3.92 3.44 2.25
N ILE A 82 -2.84 2.96 2.86
CA ILE A 82 -1.56 2.73 2.20
C ILE A 82 -1.16 1.29 2.42
N SER A 83 -0.90 0.57 1.33
CA SER A 83 -0.29 -0.76 1.38
C SER A 83 1.18 -0.69 1.01
N LEU A 84 2.06 -1.32 1.79
CA LEU A 84 3.50 -1.37 1.55
C LEU A 84 3.98 -2.80 1.34
N TYR A 85 4.68 -3.07 0.23
CA TYR A 85 5.25 -4.37 -0.09
C TYR A 85 6.58 -4.57 0.64
N ALA A 86 6.54 -5.03 1.89
CA ALA A 86 7.70 -5.14 2.77
C ALA A 86 8.54 -6.42 2.50
N PHE A 87 7.88 -7.57 2.26
CA PHE A 87 8.56 -8.83 1.96
C PHE A 87 7.66 -9.75 1.14
N SER A 88 8.08 -10.05 -0.10
CA SER A 88 7.33 -10.94 -0.99
C SER A 88 7.64 -12.42 -0.73
N THR A 89 6.72 -13.30 -1.16
CA THR A 89 6.96 -14.76 -1.13
C THR A 89 8.16 -15.18 -1.98
N GLU A 90 8.50 -14.42 -3.02
CA GLU A 90 9.66 -14.64 -3.88
C GLU A 90 10.98 -14.33 -3.17
N ASN A 91 10.98 -13.43 -2.17
CA ASN A 91 12.17 -13.05 -1.44
C ASN A 91 12.79 -14.21 -0.64
N TRP A 92 12.04 -15.27 -0.37
CA TRP A 92 12.58 -16.49 0.23
C TRP A 92 13.62 -17.22 -0.65
N ARG A 93 13.74 -16.86 -1.94
CA ARG A 93 14.76 -17.39 -2.86
C ARG A 93 16.10 -16.65 -2.77
N ARG A 94 16.16 -15.56 -2.01
CA ARG A 94 17.39 -14.81 -1.78
C ARG A 94 18.35 -15.60 -0.89
N SER A 95 19.60 -15.14 -0.78
CA SER A 95 20.58 -15.80 0.09
C SER A 95 20.06 -15.87 1.53
N PRO A 96 20.42 -16.93 2.29
CA PRO A 96 19.99 -17.08 3.69
C PRO A 96 20.36 -15.88 4.57
N ASP A 97 21.50 -15.24 4.31
CA ASP A 97 21.94 -14.06 5.07
C ASP A 97 21.08 -12.83 4.75
N GLU A 98 20.71 -12.62 3.49
CA GLU A 98 19.79 -11.53 3.12
C GLU A 98 18.41 -11.75 3.71
N VAL A 99 17.88 -12.98 3.67
CA VAL A 99 16.59 -13.32 4.28
C VAL A 99 16.63 -13.07 5.79
N ARG A 100 17.72 -13.52 6.47
CA ARG A 100 17.91 -13.31 7.91
C ARG A 100 17.96 -11.82 8.23
N PHE A 101 18.69 -11.04 7.44
CA PHE A 101 18.75 -9.59 7.61
C PHE A 101 17.36 -8.97 7.48
N LEU A 102 16.63 -9.26 6.40
CA LEU A 102 15.30 -8.68 6.13
C LEU A 102 14.27 -9.03 7.22
N MET A 103 14.28 -10.29 7.73
CA MET A 103 13.38 -10.70 8.80
C MET A 103 13.67 -9.93 10.10
N ASN A 104 14.94 -9.86 10.52
CA ASN A 104 15.31 -9.09 11.71
C ASN A 104 15.03 -7.59 11.52
N PHE A 105 15.36 -7.05 10.36
CA PHE A 105 15.14 -5.65 10.02
C PHE A 105 13.67 -5.26 10.10
N ASN A 106 12.75 -6.02 9.45
CA ASN A 106 11.32 -5.75 9.52
C ASN A 106 10.77 -5.88 10.95
N ARG A 107 11.20 -6.91 11.70
CA ARG A 107 10.83 -7.04 13.12
C ARG A 107 11.22 -5.79 13.93
N ASP A 108 12.45 -5.35 13.78
CA ASP A 108 13.00 -4.24 14.56
C ASP A 108 12.39 -2.90 14.11
N PHE A 109 12.10 -2.74 12.81
CA PHE A 109 11.38 -1.59 12.28
C PHE A 109 9.97 -1.49 12.90
N ILE A 110 9.16 -2.56 12.83
CA ILE A 110 7.80 -2.57 13.38
C ILE A 110 7.84 -2.22 14.87
N ARG A 111 8.73 -2.86 15.64
CA ARG A 111 8.86 -2.62 17.08
C ARG A 111 9.21 -1.19 17.42
N LYS A 112 10.13 -0.58 16.66
CA LYS A 112 10.60 0.79 16.91
C LYS A 112 9.61 1.87 16.47
N SER A 113 8.84 1.59 15.39
CA SER A 113 7.97 2.59 14.77
C SER A 113 6.54 2.59 15.32
N ARG A 114 6.13 1.55 16.05
CA ARG A 114 4.73 1.36 16.44
C ARG A 114 4.17 2.51 17.31
N ASP A 115 4.97 3.06 18.23
CA ASP A 115 4.53 4.16 19.11
C ASP A 115 4.33 5.45 18.30
N GLN A 116 5.22 5.70 17.33
CA GLN A 116 5.10 6.84 16.42
C GLN A 116 3.92 6.66 15.46
N LEU A 117 3.70 5.45 14.96
CA LEU A 117 2.54 5.13 14.13
C LEU A 117 1.23 5.32 14.90
N ASP A 118 1.18 4.88 16.18
CA ASP A 118 0.03 5.08 17.05
C ASP A 118 -0.24 6.57 17.30
N GLY A 119 0.80 7.34 17.63
CA GLY A 119 0.70 8.80 17.82
C GLY A 119 0.16 9.53 16.59
N LEU A 120 0.57 9.12 15.38
CA LEU A 120 0.11 9.67 14.11
C LEU A 120 -1.31 9.19 13.70
N GLY A 121 -1.99 8.36 14.48
CA GLY A 121 -3.30 7.84 14.15
C GLY A 121 -3.31 6.80 13.03
N VAL A 122 -2.16 6.14 12.78
CA VAL A 122 -2.03 5.08 11.80
C VAL A 122 -2.54 3.77 12.39
N ARG A 123 -3.48 3.12 11.71
CA ARG A 123 -3.94 1.76 12.01
C ARG A 123 -3.09 0.75 11.24
N VAL A 124 -2.31 -0.08 11.93
CA VAL A 124 -1.49 -1.12 11.31
C VAL A 124 -2.32 -2.39 11.08
N ARG A 125 -2.22 -2.98 9.89
CA ARG A 125 -2.79 -4.28 9.52
C ARG A 125 -1.73 -5.10 8.78
N TRP A 126 -1.50 -6.32 9.25
CA TRP A 126 -0.63 -7.26 8.54
C TRP A 126 -1.41 -8.01 7.48
N VAL A 127 -0.84 -8.11 6.28
CA VAL A 127 -1.37 -8.85 5.14
C VAL A 127 -0.30 -9.81 4.64
N GLY A 128 -0.61 -11.11 4.65
CA GLY A 128 0.31 -12.15 4.20
C GLY A 128 0.04 -13.48 4.89
N ARG A 129 0.89 -14.46 4.60
CA ARG A 129 0.71 -15.83 5.07
C ARG A 129 1.66 -16.21 6.19
N MET A 130 1.18 -17.05 7.12
CA MET A 130 1.98 -17.54 8.27
C MET A 130 3.12 -18.50 7.90
N PRO A 131 2.94 -19.46 6.95
CA PRO A 131 4.01 -20.42 6.67
C PRO A 131 5.33 -19.73 6.32
N ARG A 132 6.43 -20.16 6.97
CA ARG A 132 7.80 -19.61 6.92
C ARG A 132 8.01 -18.24 7.58
N LEU A 133 6.96 -17.47 7.89
CA LEU A 133 7.14 -16.22 8.63
C LEU A 133 7.71 -16.52 10.04
N TRP A 134 8.74 -15.79 10.44
CA TRP A 134 9.33 -16.00 11.75
C TRP A 134 8.37 -15.58 12.86
N LYS A 135 8.24 -16.42 13.88
CA LYS A 135 7.36 -16.17 15.04
C LYS A 135 7.64 -14.82 15.71
N SER A 136 8.91 -14.39 15.75
CA SER A 136 9.29 -13.09 16.30
C SER A 136 8.76 -11.91 15.49
N VAL A 137 8.73 -12.02 14.15
CA VAL A 137 8.13 -11.00 13.27
C VAL A 137 6.61 -10.99 13.43
N ALA A 138 5.98 -12.16 13.39
CA ALA A 138 4.53 -12.30 13.57
C ALA A 138 4.06 -11.70 14.91
N LYS A 139 4.83 -11.91 16.00
CA LYS A 139 4.55 -11.32 17.30
C LYS A 139 4.56 -9.79 17.27
N GLU A 140 5.59 -9.17 16.68
CA GLU A 140 5.66 -7.69 16.62
C GLU A 140 4.53 -7.11 15.76
N LEU A 141 4.19 -7.78 14.64
CA LEU A 141 3.03 -7.40 13.81
C LEU A 141 1.74 -7.46 14.62
N GLN A 142 1.52 -8.52 15.39
CA GLN A 142 0.33 -8.67 16.23
C GLN A 142 0.26 -7.58 17.32
N VAL A 143 1.39 -7.28 17.97
CA VAL A 143 1.46 -6.19 18.96
C VAL A 143 1.15 -4.85 18.33
N ALA A 144 1.72 -4.54 17.14
CA ALA A 144 1.43 -3.30 16.43
C ALA A 144 -0.05 -3.19 16.03
N GLN A 145 -0.65 -4.28 15.52
CA GLN A 145 -2.08 -4.31 15.18
C GLN A 145 -2.97 -4.05 16.40
N GLU A 146 -2.67 -4.68 17.55
CA GLU A 146 -3.47 -4.50 18.77
C GLU A 146 -3.32 -3.08 19.33
N GLN A 147 -2.09 -2.54 19.38
CA GLN A 147 -1.82 -1.19 19.87
C GLN A 147 -2.55 -0.13 19.06
N THR A 148 -2.60 -0.29 17.72
CA THR A 148 -3.13 0.71 16.80
C THR A 148 -4.56 0.42 16.32
N LYS A 149 -5.24 -0.55 16.92
CA LYS A 149 -6.54 -1.07 16.41
C LYS A 149 -7.63 -0.01 16.33
N ASP A 150 -7.60 0.97 17.23
CA ASP A 150 -8.61 2.01 17.35
C ASP A 150 -8.24 3.32 16.60
N ASN A 151 -7.12 3.34 15.88
CA ASN A 151 -6.72 4.47 15.05
C ASN A 151 -7.55 4.52 13.77
N ASP A 152 -7.79 5.74 13.24
CA ASP A 152 -8.75 5.97 12.16
C ASP A 152 -8.36 7.05 11.13
N LEU A 153 -7.17 7.65 11.24
CA LEU A 153 -6.73 8.64 10.25
C LEU A 153 -6.31 7.99 8.95
N ILE A 154 -5.48 6.94 9.03
CA ILE A 154 -4.99 6.19 7.87
C ILE A 154 -4.72 4.74 8.27
N THR A 155 -5.00 3.79 7.38
CA THR A 155 -4.65 2.38 7.57
C THR A 155 -3.38 2.05 6.79
N LEU A 156 -2.39 1.49 7.49
CA LEU A 156 -1.19 0.90 6.90
C LEU A 156 -1.38 -0.61 6.77
N TYR A 157 -1.53 -1.12 5.55
CA TYR A 157 -1.44 -2.54 5.25
C TYR A 157 0.03 -2.92 5.02
N PHE A 158 0.63 -3.58 6.00
CA PHE A 158 2.02 -4.02 5.93
C PHE A 158 2.08 -5.42 5.31
N CYS A 159 2.37 -5.49 4.00
CA CYS A 159 2.37 -6.73 3.23
C CYS A 159 3.68 -7.49 3.46
N MET A 160 3.66 -8.43 4.42
CA MET A 160 4.81 -9.21 4.88
C MET A 160 4.61 -10.69 4.64
N ASN A 161 5.53 -11.35 3.94
CA ASN A 161 5.38 -12.72 3.44
C ASN A 161 4.15 -12.85 2.53
N TYR A 162 3.98 -11.88 1.65
CA TYR A 162 2.83 -11.73 0.77
C TYR A 162 3.18 -12.10 -0.69
N GLY A 163 2.19 -12.56 -1.43
CA GLY A 163 2.22 -12.73 -2.88
C GLY A 163 0.81 -13.01 -3.39
N GLY A 164 0.33 -12.26 -4.39
CA GLY A 164 -1.05 -12.34 -4.85
C GLY A 164 -1.44 -13.73 -5.38
N ARG A 165 -0.53 -14.42 -6.09
CA ARG A 165 -0.78 -15.81 -6.51
C ARG A 165 -0.89 -16.77 -5.32
N ALA A 166 -0.09 -16.56 -4.27
CA ALA A 166 -0.17 -17.38 -3.06
C ALA A 166 -1.46 -17.09 -2.29
N GLU A 167 -1.88 -15.84 -2.19
CA GLU A 167 -3.14 -15.43 -1.60
C GLU A 167 -4.33 -16.10 -2.29
N LEU A 168 -4.40 -16.01 -3.62
CA LEU A 168 -5.47 -16.65 -4.40
C LEU A 168 -5.47 -18.19 -4.27
N ALA A 169 -4.30 -18.82 -4.22
CA ALA A 169 -4.20 -20.26 -4.02
C ALA A 169 -4.65 -20.67 -2.62
N ASP A 170 -4.28 -19.92 -1.58
CA ASP A 170 -4.72 -20.16 -0.20
C ASP A 170 -6.25 -19.92 -0.05
N ALA A 171 -6.79 -18.87 -0.70
CA ALA A 171 -8.22 -18.61 -0.75
C ALA A 171 -8.99 -19.77 -1.43
N ALA A 172 -8.53 -20.22 -2.61
CA ALA A 172 -9.14 -21.33 -3.32
C ALA A 172 -9.12 -22.62 -2.50
N LYS A 173 -8.02 -22.90 -1.79
CA LYS A 173 -7.90 -24.04 -0.88
C LYS A 173 -8.93 -23.95 0.25
N ALA A 174 -9.03 -22.82 0.94
CA ALA A 174 -9.97 -22.62 2.03
C ALA A 174 -11.43 -22.75 1.56
N MET A 175 -11.74 -22.22 0.36
CA MET A 175 -13.07 -22.40 -0.25
C MET A 175 -13.37 -23.86 -0.54
N ALA A 176 -12.42 -24.62 -1.09
CA ALA A 176 -12.59 -26.05 -1.36
C ALA A 176 -12.83 -26.86 -0.06
N GLU A 177 -12.11 -26.51 1.04
CA GLU A 177 -12.32 -27.11 2.36
C GLU A 177 -13.72 -26.79 2.90
N ASP A 178 -14.23 -25.57 2.71
CA ASP A 178 -15.57 -25.17 3.11
C ASP A 178 -16.68 -25.83 2.28
N VAL A 179 -16.46 -26.02 0.98
CA VAL A 179 -17.37 -26.81 0.11
C VAL A 179 -17.42 -28.27 0.58
N ALA A 180 -16.27 -28.91 0.82
CA ALA A 180 -16.20 -30.28 1.30
C ALA A 180 -16.87 -30.47 2.66
N ALA A 181 -16.86 -29.44 3.51
CA ALA A 181 -17.50 -29.44 4.83
C ALA A 181 -18.98 -28.97 4.79
N GLY A 182 -19.54 -28.67 3.62
CA GLY A 182 -20.92 -28.22 3.46
C GLY A 182 -21.19 -26.79 3.96
N ARG A 183 -20.14 -26.00 4.24
CA ARG A 183 -20.27 -24.60 4.67
C ARG A 183 -20.39 -23.60 3.52
N LEU A 184 -19.95 -23.99 2.32
CA LEU A 184 -20.04 -23.17 1.10
C LEU A 184 -20.73 -23.97 -0.01
N ASP A 185 -21.79 -23.41 -0.57
CA ASP A 185 -22.43 -23.94 -1.78
C ASP A 185 -21.63 -23.47 -3.02
N PRO A 186 -21.03 -24.38 -3.81
CA PRO A 186 -20.23 -24.00 -4.97
C PRO A 186 -21.01 -23.20 -6.04
N SER A 187 -22.35 -23.37 -6.10
CA SER A 187 -23.18 -22.61 -7.04
C SER A 187 -23.33 -21.13 -6.65
N LYS A 188 -22.98 -20.75 -5.41
CA LYS A 188 -23.04 -19.38 -4.89
C LYS A 188 -21.68 -18.68 -4.85
N VAL A 189 -20.64 -19.31 -5.40
CA VAL A 189 -19.32 -18.68 -5.49
C VAL A 189 -19.37 -17.50 -6.45
N SER A 190 -18.89 -16.34 -5.98
CA SER A 190 -18.85 -15.08 -6.71
C SER A 190 -17.55 -14.33 -6.35
N GLU A 191 -17.26 -13.21 -7.01
CA GLU A 191 -16.14 -12.32 -6.65
C GLU A 191 -16.20 -11.91 -5.17
N LYS A 192 -17.39 -11.55 -4.67
CA LYS A 192 -17.62 -11.24 -3.24
C LYS A 192 -17.34 -12.43 -2.32
N THR A 193 -17.53 -13.65 -2.80
CA THR A 193 -17.18 -14.85 -2.04
C THR A 193 -15.67 -14.99 -1.96
N ILE A 194 -14.95 -14.85 -3.09
CA ILE A 194 -13.48 -14.92 -3.14
C ILE A 194 -12.87 -13.88 -2.19
N GLN A 195 -13.35 -12.64 -2.22
CA GLN A 195 -12.86 -11.56 -1.36
C GLN A 195 -12.90 -11.92 0.14
N LYS A 196 -13.90 -12.68 0.60
CA LYS A 196 -14.02 -13.12 2.00
C LYS A 196 -12.92 -14.11 2.43
N TYR A 197 -12.25 -14.76 1.46
CA TYR A 197 -11.18 -15.73 1.71
C TYR A 197 -9.78 -15.16 1.47
N LEU A 198 -9.66 -13.89 1.03
CA LEU A 198 -8.37 -13.22 0.92
C LEU A 198 -7.77 -12.99 2.32
N TYR A 199 -6.47 -12.73 2.38
CA TYR A 199 -5.76 -12.56 3.65
C TYR A 199 -6.30 -11.42 4.51
N TYR A 200 -6.88 -10.40 3.88
CA TYR A 200 -7.56 -9.31 4.57
C TYR A 200 -8.84 -8.94 3.80
N PRO A 201 -9.99 -9.55 4.12
CA PRO A 201 -11.26 -9.38 3.39
C PRO A 201 -11.79 -7.94 3.34
N ASP A 202 -11.49 -7.14 4.37
CA ASP A 202 -11.95 -5.75 4.50
C ASP A 202 -10.99 -4.73 3.86
N MET A 203 -9.94 -5.18 3.17
CA MET A 203 -9.06 -4.29 2.42
C MET A 203 -9.83 -3.74 1.23
N PRO A 204 -9.94 -2.40 1.08
CA PRO A 204 -10.54 -1.82 -0.11
C PRO A 204 -9.67 -2.11 -1.36
N ASP A 205 -10.29 -2.06 -2.52
CA ASP A 205 -9.58 -2.12 -3.79
C ASP A 205 -8.55 -0.99 -3.88
N VAL A 206 -7.49 -1.23 -4.64
CA VAL A 206 -6.42 -0.26 -4.86
C VAL A 206 -6.86 0.71 -5.95
N ASP A 207 -6.88 2.01 -5.62
CA ASP A 207 -7.10 3.06 -6.60
C ASP A 207 -5.83 3.41 -7.36
N LEU A 208 -4.72 3.55 -6.63
CA LEU A 208 -3.42 3.94 -7.17
C LEU A 208 -2.35 2.91 -6.83
N PHE A 209 -1.83 2.23 -7.86
CA PHE A 209 -0.64 1.37 -7.75
C PHE A 209 0.60 2.18 -8.08
N LEU A 210 1.46 2.43 -7.10
CA LEU A 210 2.64 3.26 -7.21
C LEU A 210 3.92 2.43 -7.11
N ARG A 211 4.78 2.53 -8.10
CA ARG A 211 6.09 1.88 -8.06
C ARG A 211 7.22 2.82 -8.45
N PRO A 212 8.04 3.24 -7.48
CA PRO A 212 9.32 3.90 -7.74
C PRO A 212 10.32 2.92 -8.37
N SER A 213 11.44 3.47 -8.86
CA SER A 213 12.59 2.74 -9.40
C SER A 213 12.63 2.48 -10.92
N GLY A 214 11.67 3.04 -11.69
CA GLY A 214 11.60 2.86 -13.15
C GLY A 214 11.11 1.48 -13.61
N GLU A 215 10.80 0.58 -12.69
CA GLU A 215 10.29 -0.76 -13.02
C GLU A 215 8.77 -0.74 -13.23
N GLN A 216 8.30 -1.22 -14.41
CA GLN A 216 6.90 -1.17 -14.83
C GLN A 216 6.25 -2.56 -14.78
N ARG A 217 6.05 -3.08 -13.58
CA ARG A 217 5.38 -4.37 -13.33
C ARG A 217 4.82 -4.43 -11.91
N THR A 218 3.78 -5.25 -11.68
CA THR A 218 3.15 -5.43 -10.36
C THR A 218 3.95 -6.33 -9.44
N SER A 219 4.79 -7.19 -9.96
CA SER A 219 5.59 -8.16 -9.19
C SER A 219 4.78 -9.02 -8.22
N ASN A 220 3.62 -9.51 -8.67
CA ASN A 220 2.75 -10.37 -7.86
C ASN A 220 2.17 -9.66 -6.60
N TYR A 221 2.08 -8.33 -6.64
CA TYR A 221 1.58 -7.53 -5.53
C TYR A 221 0.12 -7.16 -5.72
N LEU A 222 -0.72 -7.48 -4.73
CA LEU A 222 -2.16 -7.15 -4.64
C LEU A 222 -2.93 -7.39 -5.95
N LEU A 223 -2.76 -8.56 -6.58
CA LEU A 223 -3.30 -8.84 -7.92
C LEU A 223 -4.82 -8.71 -7.99
N TRP A 224 -5.53 -9.20 -6.97
CA TRP A 224 -6.97 -9.09 -6.89
C TRP A 224 -7.41 -7.64 -6.66
N GLN A 225 -6.84 -7.01 -5.66
CA GLN A 225 -7.22 -5.68 -5.21
C GLN A 225 -6.83 -4.57 -6.20
N SER A 226 -5.85 -4.83 -7.08
CA SER A 226 -5.36 -3.86 -8.07
C SER A 226 -5.97 -4.03 -9.47
N ALA A 227 -7.04 -4.83 -9.60
CA ALA A 227 -7.63 -5.17 -10.90
C ALA A 227 -8.04 -3.91 -11.71
N TYR A 228 -8.44 -2.84 -11.03
CA TYR A 228 -8.86 -1.56 -11.63
C TYR A 228 -8.00 -0.37 -11.18
N ALA A 229 -6.82 -0.63 -10.61
CA ALA A 229 -5.94 0.41 -10.14
C ALA A 229 -5.31 1.20 -11.30
N GLU A 230 -5.27 2.53 -11.15
CA GLU A 230 -4.40 3.36 -11.97
C GLU A 230 -2.94 3.09 -11.59
N MET A 231 -2.05 2.94 -12.57
CA MET A 231 -0.65 2.62 -12.34
C MET A 231 0.21 3.84 -12.60
N VAL A 232 1.02 4.23 -11.60
CA VAL A 232 2.02 5.29 -11.71
C VAL A 232 3.41 4.70 -11.43
N PHE A 233 4.33 4.92 -12.37
CA PHE A 233 5.71 4.48 -12.29
C PHE A 233 6.63 5.69 -12.25
N GLN A 234 7.58 5.71 -11.31
CA GLN A 234 8.51 6.82 -11.13
C GLN A 234 9.95 6.30 -11.13
N ASP A 235 10.90 7.11 -11.64
CA ASP A 235 12.31 6.71 -11.74
C ASP A 235 13.07 6.80 -10.41
N VAL A 236 12.56 7.59 -9.45
CA VAL A 236 13.19 7.77 -8.13
C VAL A 236 13.32 6.43 -7.40
N LEU A 237 14.48 6.16 -6.81
CA LEU A 237 14.69 4.95 -6.00
C LEU A 237 14.06 5.14 -4.61
N TRP A 238 13.49 4.07 -4.03
CA TRP A 238 12.77 4.16 -2.76
C TRP A 238 13.51 4.91 -1.63
N PRO A 239 14.82 4.75 -1.39
CA PRO A 239 15.51 5.52 -0.36
C PRO A 239 15.55 7.04 -0.60
N ASP A 240 15.42 7.49 -1.84
CA ASP A 240 15.36 8.91 -2.22
C ASP A 240 13.91 9.40 -2.41
N PHE A 241 12.91 8.49 -2.32
CA PHE A 241 11.48 8.79 -2.38
C PHE A 241 11.02 9.49 -1.11
N ASP A 242 10.16 10.52 -1.24
CA ASP A 242 9.54 11.17 -0.10
C ASP A 242 8.05 11.48 -0.37
N ARG A 243 7.39 12.13 0.62
CA ARG A 243 5.96 12.45 0.51
C ARG A 243 5.61 13.33 -0.69
N ARG A 244 6.55 14.10 -1.25
CA ARG A 244 6.33 14.92 -2.45
C ARG A 244 6.15 14.05 -3.70
N ASP A 245 6.83 12.90 -3.75
CA ASP A 245 6.68 11.91 -4.81
C ASP A 245 5.30 11.24 -4.73
N LEU A 246 4.84 10.92 -3.51
CA LEU A 246 3.47 10.45 -3.28
C LEU A 246 2.44 11.49 -3.73
N TRP A 247 2.63 12.76 -3.36
CA TRP A 247 1.71 13.83 -3.77
C TRP A 247 1.66 14.01 -5.28
N ARG A 248 2.81 13.93 -5.97
CA ARG A 248 2.86 13.96 -7.45
C ARG A 248 2.07 12.81 -8.06
N ALA A 249 2.20 11.60 -7.51
CA ALA A 249 1.44 10.45 -7.98
C ALA A 249 -0.08 10.63 -7.75
N CYS A 250 -0.47 11.21 -6.61
CA CYS A 250 -1.88 11.51 -6.34
C CYS A 250 -2.43 12.61 -7.28
N VAL A 251 -1.64 13.63 -7.62
CA VAL A 251 -2.03 14.64 -8.60
C VAL A 251 -2.17 14.04 -10.01
N GLU A 252 -1.23 13.17 -10.41
CA GLU A 252 -1.33 12.43 -11.67
C GLU A 252 -2.58 11.56 -11.71
N PHE A 253 -2.87 10.82 -10.65
CA PHE A 253 -4.10 10.05 -10.51
C PHE A 253 -5.35 10.94 -10.67
N ALA A 254 -5.39 12.09 -9.99
CA ALA A 254 -6.50 13.03 -10.03
C ALA A 254 -6.75 13.63 -11.43
N SER A 255 -5.73 13.66 -12.29
CA SER A 255 -5.82 14.18 -13.67
C SER A 255 -6.36 13.15 -14.67
N ARG A 256 -6.49 11.87 -14.28
CA ARG A 256 -6.94 10.80 -15.16
C ARG A 256 -8.46 10.64 -15.13
N ASP A 257 -9.04 10.35 -16.29
CA ASP A 257 -10.45 10.02 -16.41
C ASP A 257 -10.69 8.51 -16.17
N ARG A 258 -11.33 8.17 -15.04
CA ARG A 258 -11.57 6.77 -14.61
C ARG A 258 -12.93 6.29 -15.11
N ARG A 259 -12.93 5.39 -16.08
CA ARG A 259 -14.17 4.95 -16.77
C ARG A 259 -14.72 3.62 -16.27
N PHE A 260 -13.98 2.82 -15.54
CA PHE A 260 -14.39 1.50 -15.02
C PHE A 260 -15.10 0.61 -16.07
N GLY A 261 -14.64 0.65 -17.34
CA GLY A 261 -15.27 -0.07 -18.45
C GLY A 261 -16.46 0.62 -19.07
N GLY A 262 -16.84 1.83 -18.62
CA GLY A 262 -17.89 2.64 -19.24
C GLY A 262 -17.44 3.23 -20.58
N ALA A 263 -18.34 3.22 -21.58
CA ALA A 263 -18.12 3.91 -22.86
C ALA A 263 -18.39 5.42 -22.70
N ILE A 264 -17.62 6.25 -23.42
CA ILE A 264 -17.98 7.67 -23.56
C ILE A 264 -19.30 7.73 -24.34
N PRO A 265 -20.34 8.48 -23.90
CA PRO A 265 -21.50 8.72 -24.73
C PRO A 265 -21.08 9.29 -26.08
N ASN A 266 -21.70 8.81 -27.17
CA ASN A 266 -21.32 9.22 -28.53
C ASN A 266 -21.34 10.75 -28.74
N GLU A 267 -22.18 11.48 -27.99
CA GLU A 267 -22.28 12.95 -28.05
C GLU A 267 -21.00 13.63 -27.50
N GLU A 268 -20.38 13.10 -26.47
CA GLU A 268 -19.13 13.64 -25.94
C GLU A 268 -17.92 13.30 -26.82
N LEU A 269 -17.92 12.13 -27.48
CA LEU A 269 -16.90 11.75 -28.47
C LEU A 269 -16.89 12.70 -29.67
N LEU A 270 -18.07 13.05 -30.19
CA LEU A 270 -18.24 13.99 -31.29
C LEU A 270 -17.82 15.41 -30.88
N ALA A 271 -18.05 15.80 -29.63
CA ALA A 271 -17.65 17.12 -29.12
C ALA A 271 -16.09 17.20 -28.92
N MET A 272 -15.44 16.10 -28.65
CA MET A 272 -13.95 16.01 -28.55
C MET A 272 -13.30 16.03 -29.93
N GLU A 273 -13.83 15.30 -30.90
CA GLU A 273 -13.34 15.30 -32.30
C GLU A 273 -13.53 16.68 -32.96
N GLY A 274 -14.60 17.41 -32.64
CA GLY A 274 -14.85 18.77 -33.16
C GLY A 274 -13.86 19.82 -32.67
N ARG A 275 -13.23 19.62 -31.46
CA ARG A 275 -12.25 20.56 -30.93
C ARG A 275 -10.84 20.35 -31.49
N VAL A 276 -10.52 19.15 -31.98
CA VAL A 276 -9.23 18.86 -32.64
C VAL A 276 -9.17 19.39 -34.08
N GLY A 277 -10.33 19.65 -34.70
CA GLY A 277 -10.41 20.19 -36.06
C GLY A 277 -10.33 21.70 -36.18
N GLU A 278 -10.41 22.46 -35.09
CA GLU A 278 -10.36 23.93 -35.10
C GLU A 278 -8.99 24.54 -34.78
N GLU A 279 -7.98 23.74 -34.46
CA GLU A 279 -6.61 24.19 -34.20
C GLU A 279 -5.61 23.77 -35.31
N GLY A 280 -6.07 23.55 -36.55
CA GLY A 280 -5.28 23.23 -37.72
C GLY A 280 -5.09 24.41 -38.66
#